data_259d480c6a75a178b046cbacb9866f61
#
_entry.id   259d480c6a75a178b046cbacb9866f61
#
_cell.length_a   1.000
_cell.length_b   1.000
_cell.length_c   1.000
_cell.angle_alpha   90.00
_cell.angle_beta   90.00
_cell.angle_gamma   90.00
#
_symmetry.space_group_name_H-M   'P 1'
#
loop_
_entity.id
_entity.type
_entity.pdbx_description
1 polymer ?
#
loop_
_entity_poly.entity_id
_entity_poly.type
_entity_poly.pdbx_seq_one_letter_code
_entity_poly.pdbx_strand_id
1 'polypeptide(L)'
;MAATFFSGFKDEQSALAFLLEQIYEGFQMQSSICVVLKDEKYFDEFKKAQQQKYFEKGKIEYLYDKNISLLDSKPADEFDEIHILSDKVLELPTNVCENVYVYTTKANEGITKASRELYANLKKNNFDLSHQAV
;
A
#
# COMPACT_ATOMS: atom_id res chain seq x y z
N MET A 1 5.73 16.36 -0.61
CA MET A 1 5.31 14.99 -0.24
C MET A 1 3.80 14.89 -0.37
N ALA A 2 3.34 13.85 -1.00
CA ALA A 2 1.92 13.67 -1.30
C ALA A 2 1.41 12.33 -0.77
N ALA A 3 0.17 12.28 -0.32
CA ALA A 3 -0.49 11.05 0.09
C ALA A 3 -1.87 10.96 -0.57
N THR A 4 -2.19 9.81 -1.13
CA THR A 4 -3.46 9.54 -1.76
C THR A 4 -4.18 8.43 -0.99
N PHE A 5 -5.43 8.69 -0.60
CA PHE A 5 -6.26 7.74 0.12
C PHE A 5 -7.32 7.17 -0.82
N PHE A 6 -7.24 5.88 -1.06
CA PHE A 6 -8.21 5.15 -1.90
C PHE A 6 -9.26 4.49 -1.02
N SER A 7 -10.53 4.69 -1.34
CA SER A 7 -11.67 4.13 -0.62
C SER A 7 -12.71 3.55 -1.58
N GLY A 8 -13.80 3.01 -1.03
CA GLY A 8 -14.89 2.46 -1.82
C GLY A 8 -14.76 0.96 -2.13
N PHE A 9 -13.75 0.31 -1.58
CA PHE A 9 -13.59 -1.15 -1.73
C PHE A 9 -14.61 -1.90 -0.87
N LYS A 10 -15.27 -2.88 -1.46
CA LYS A 10 -16.27 -3.69 -0.75
C LYS A 10 -15.65 -4.59 0.32
N ASP A 11 -14.38 -4.98 0.16
CA ASP A 11 -13.64 -5.84 1.08
C ASP A 11 -12.13 -5.66 0.93
N GLU A 12 -11.36 -6.34 1.79
CA GLU A 12 -9.89 -6.28 1.76
C GLU A 12 -9.32 -6.88 0.47
N GLN A 13 -9.95 -7.90 -0.09
CA GLN A 13 -9.47 -8.55 -1.31
C GLN A 13 -9.57 -7.61 -2.51
N SER A 14 -10.65 -6.83 -2.59
CA SER A 14 -10.81 -5.81 -3.63
C SER A 14 -9.77 -4.69 -3.49
N ALA A 15 -9.50 -4.27 -2.27
CA ALA A 15 -8.47 -3.28 -1.98
C ALA A 15 -7.09 -3.81 -2.37
N LEU A 16 -6.79 -5.07 -2.05
CA LEU A 16 -5.52 -5.70 -2.40
C LEU A 16 -5.34 -5.83 -3.91
N ALA A 17 -6.38 -6.19 -4.63
CA ALA A 17 -6.34 -6.29 -6.09
C ALA A 17 -6.02 -4.93 -6.73
N PHE A 18 -6.63 -3.87 -6.23
CA PHE A 18 -6.36 -2.50 -6.71
C PHE A 18 -4.93 -2.07 -6.36
N LEU A 19 -4.48 -2.37 -5.15
CA LEU A 19 -3.09 -2.09 -4.72
C LEU A 19 -2.09 -2.76 -5.67
N LEU A 20 -2.33 -4.01 -6.03
CA LEU A 20 -1.45 -4.74 -6.95
C LEU A 20 -1.38 -4.08 -8.34
N GLU A 21 -2.47 -3.50 -8.82
CA GLU A 21 -2.46 -2.74 -10.07
C GLU A 21 -1.64 -1.47 -9.94
N GLN A 22 -1.75 -0.78 -8.80
CA GLN A 22 -0.99 0.45 -8.56
C GLN A 22 0.51 0.18 -8.48
N ILE A 23 0.93 -0.82 -7.73
CA ILE A 23 2.37 -1.13 -7.62
C ILE A 23 2.94 -1.70 -8.92
N TYR A 24 2.12 -2.30 -9.77
CA TYR A 24 2.58 -2.75 -11.09
C TYR A 24 3.07 -1.58 -11.95
N GLU A 25 2.40 -0.44 -11.88
CA GLU A 25 2.85 0.77 -12.58
C GLU A 25 4.22 1.23 -12.07
N GLY A 26 4.41 1.23 -10.75
CA GLY A 26 5.70 1.55 -10.14
C GLY A 26 6.78 0.54 -10.51
N PHE A 27 6.43 -0.74 -10.57
CA PHE A 27 7.32 -1.79 -11.03
C PHE A 27 7.82 -1.52 -12.45
N GLN A 28 6.93 -1.13 -13.36
CA GLN A 28 7.31 -0.82 -14.75
C GLN A 28 8.27 0.36 -14.83
N MET A 29 8.23 1.27 -13.86
CA MET A 29 9.13 2.42 -13.75
C MET A 29 10.40 2.10 -12.94
N GLN A 30 10.57 0.86 -12.50
CA GLN A 30 11.69 0.42 -11.67
C GLN A 30 11.79 1.13 -10.33
N SER A 31 10.66 1.56 -9.78
CA SER A 31 10.61 2.22 -8.48
C SER A 31 10.90 1.24 -7.33
N SER A 32 11.50 1.75 -6.25
CA SER A 32 11.56 1.02 -5.00
C SER A 32 10.22 1.16 -4.28
N ILE A 33 9.59 0.04 -3.96
CA ILE A 33 8.22 -0.01 -3.47
C ILE A 33 8.19 -0.72 -2.12
N CYS A 34 7.57 -0.08 -1.13
CA CYS A 34 7.27 -0.70 0.15
C CYS A 34 5.76 -0.94 0.23
N VAL A 35 5.36 -2.15 0.61
CA VAL A 35 3.96 -2.47 0.88
C VAL A 35 3.84 -2.86 2.34
N VAL A 36 3.06 -2.10 3.10
CA VAL A 36 2.80 -2.37 4.52
C VAL A 36 1.46 -3.05 4.66
N LEU A 37 1.47 -4.28 5.14
CA LEU A 37 0.30 -5.12 5.36
C LEU A 37 0.11 -5.37 6.85
N LYS A 38 -1.06 -5.86 7.27
CA LYS A 38 -1.39 -5.98 8.69
C LYS A 38 -0.57 -7.03 9.45
N ASP A 39 -0.15 -8.11 8.80
CA ASP A 39 0.68 -9.17 9.40
C ASP A 39 1.34 -10.05 8.32
N GLU A 40 2.22 -10.97 8.74
CA GLU A 40 2.95 -11.86 7.84
C GLU A 40 2.04 -12.84 7.09
N LYS A 41 0.90 -13.20 7.63
CA LYS A 41 -0.08 -14.06 6.92
C LYS A 41 -0.60 -13.36 5.67
N TYR A 42 -0.71 -12.06 5.71
CA TYR A 42 -1.12 -11.26 4.57
C TYR A 42 -0.08 -11.22 3.47
N PHE A 43 1.19 -11.48 3.78
CA PHE A 43 2.23 -11.60 2.75
C PHE A 43 1.92 -12.78 1.83
N ASP A 44 1.44 -13.90 2.36
CA ASP A 44 1.03 -15.04 1.55
C ASP A 44 -0.19 -14.71 0.69
N GLU A 45 -1.18 -14.01 1.24
CA GLU A 45 -2.34 -13.55 0.49
C GLU A 45 -1.94 -12.60 -0.65
N PHE A 46 -1.01 -11.70 -0.37
CA PHE A 46 -0.45 -10.80 -1.38
C PHE A 46 0.21 -11.59 -2.51
N LYS A 47 1.07 -12.54 -2.18
CA LYS A 47 1.78 -13.37 -3.16
C LYS A 47 0.82 -14.21 -4.00
N LYS A 48 -0.17 -14.83 -3.38
CA LYS A 48 -1.20 -15.59 -4.09
C LYS A 48 -1.99 -14.72 -5.07
N ALA A 49 -2.46 -13.56 -4.63
CA ALA A 49 -3.21 -12.65 -5.48
C ALA A 49 -2.35 -12.16 -6.65
N GLN A 50 -1.09 -11.85 -6.40
CA GLN A 50 -0.14 -11.45 -7.42
C GLN A 50 0.08 -12.56 -8.45
N GLN A 51 0.30 -13.80 -8.00
CA GLN A 51 0.49 -14.95 -8.87
C GLN A 51 -0.75 -15.25 -9.72
N GLN A 52 -1.91 -15.28 -9.12
CA GLN A 52 -3.16 -15.57 -9.83
C GLN A 52 -3.42 -14.59 -10.97
N LYS A 53 -3.14 -13.32 -10.76
CA LYS A 53 -3.47 -12.27 -11.73
C LYS A 53 -2.38 -12.08 -12.78
N TYR A 54 -1.12 -12.16 -12.39
CA TYR A 54 0.00 -11.74 -13.26
C TYR A 54 0.80 -12.89 -13.85
N PHE A 55 0.79 -14.08 -13.25
CA PHE A 55 1.48 -15.24 -13.80
C PHE A 55 0.92 -15.62 -15.17
N GLU A 56 -0.40 -15.74 -15.29
CA GLU A 56 -1.06 -16.09 -16.56
C GLU A 56 -0.84 -15.04 -17.65
N LYS A 57 -0.58 -13.80 -17.27
CA LYS A 57 -0.30 -12.71 -18.20
C LYS A 57 1.16 -12.64 -18.62
N GLY A 58 1.98 -13.60 -18.20
CA GLY A 58 3.42 -13.62 -18.51
C GLY A 58 4.22 -12.56 -17.79
N LYS A 59 3.71 -12.03 -16.67
CA LYS A 59 4.37 -10.95 -15.89
C LYS A 59 5.26 -11.53 -14.78
N ILE A 60 6.10 -12.50 -15.13
CA ILE A 60 6.92 -13.23 -14.17
C ILE A 60 7.90 -12.32 -13.44
N GLU A 61 8.49 -11.36 -14.12
CA GLU A 61 9.45 -10.42 -13.53
C GLU A 61 8.82 -9.61 -12.39
N TYR A 62 7.55 -9.23 -12.52
CA TYR A 62 6.81 -8.54 -11.47
C TYR A 62 6.67 -9.42 -10.23
N LEU A 63 6.43 -10.74 -10.39
CA LEU A 63 6.26 -11.66 -9.27
C LEU A 63 7.51 -11.79 -8.40
N TYR A 64 8.67 -11.55 -8.96
CA TYR A 64 9.96 -11.74 -8.30
C TYR A 64 10.79 -10.46 -8.20
N ASP A 65 10.15 -9.28 -8.33
CA ASP A 65 10.84 -8.00 -8.25
C ASP A 65 11.45 -7.79 -6.86
N LYS A 66 12.77 -7.62 -6.81
CA LYS A 66 13.50 -7.38 -5.56
C LYS A 66 13.31 -5.97 -5.01
N ASN A 67 12.80 -5.05 -5.83
CA ASN A 67 12.53 -3.68 -5.41
C ASN A 67 11.19 -3.53 -4.66
N ILE A 68 10.42 -4.61 -4.57
CA ILE A 68 9.16 -4.64 -3.80
C ILE A 68 9.42 -5.31 -2.46
N SER A 69 9.26 -4.55 -1.38
CA SER A 69 9.46 -5.01 0.00
C SER A 69 8.12 -5.10 0.72
N LEU A 70 7.86 -6.24 1.37
CA LEU A 70 6.66 -6.44 2.18
C LEU A 70 7.00 -6.28 3.67
N LEU A 71 6.27 -5.41 4.36
CA LEU A 71 6.46 -5.15 5.78
C LEU A 71 5.13 -5.24 6.53
N ASP A 72 5.19 -5.51 7.82
CA ASP A 72 4.02 -5.48 8.72
C ASP A 72 4.13 -4.38 9.77
N SER A 73 5.10 -3.50 9.62
CA SER A 73 5.39 -2.42 10.55
C SER A 73 5.96 -1.21 9.82
N LYS A 74 6.31 -0.17 10.57
CA LYS A 74 6.86 1.09 10.07
C LYS A 74 8.10 0.87 9.20
N PRO A 75 8.15 1.43 7.98
CA PRO A 75 9.36 1.38 7.15
C PRO A 75 10.54 2.09 7.81
N ALA A 76 11.72 1.47 7.76
CA ALA A 76 12.97 2.05 8.27
C ALA A 76 13.82 2.66 7.17
N ASP A 77 13.65 2.23 5.92
CA ASP A 77 14.42 2.69 4.77
C ASP A 77 13.63 3.69 3.94
N GLU A 78 14.32 4.35 3.02
CA GLU A 78 13.69 5.24 2.04
C GLU A 78 13.15 4.43 0.86
N PHE A 79 11.96 4.80 0.37
CA PHE A 79 11.34 4.19 -0.79
C PHE A 79 10.81 5.28 -1.73
N ASP A 80 10.71 4.97 -3.01
CA ASP A 80 10.04 5.85 -3.98
C ASP A 80 8.54 5.90 -3.73
N GLU A 81 7.95 4.76 -3.34
CA GLU A 81 6.52 4.65 -3.05
C GLU A 81 6.31 3.79 -1.80
N ILE A 82 5.36 4.20 -0.97
CA ILE A 82 4.88 3.39 0.17
C ILE A 82 3.38 3.18 -0.01
N HIS A 83 2.96 1.93 0.00
CA HIS A 83 1.56 1.52 -0.10
C HIS A 83 1.14 0.85 1.20
N ILE A 84 0.05 1.31 1.79
CA ILE A 84 -0.40 0.87 3.12
C ILE A 84 -1.81 0.30 3.04
N LEU A 85 -1.95 -0.97 3.39
CA LEU A 85 -3.23 -1.64 3.61
C LEU A 85 -3.10 -2.40 4.93
N SER A 86 -3.36 -1.70 6.04
CA SER A 86 -3.07 -2.21 7.39
C SER A 86 -4.06 -1.68 8.40
N ASP A 87 -4.30 -2.46 9.45
CA ASP A 87 -5.09 -2.09 10.62
C ASP A 87 -4.23 -1.48 11.74
N LYS A 88 -2.94 -1.32 11.51
CA LYS A 88 -2.01 -0.72 12.49
C LYS A 88 -1.84 0.76 12.22
N VAL A 89 -1.77 1.54 13.30
CA VAL A 89 -1.44 2.96 13.20
C VAL A 89 0.06 3.10 13.00
N LEU A 90 0.44 3.72 11.89
CA LEU A 90 1.84 3.91 11.53
C LEU A 90 2.20 5.38 11.66
N GLU A 91 3.33 5.65 12.31
CA GLU A 91 3.95 6.97 12.29
C GLU A 91 5.02 6.97 11.21
N LEU A 92 4.81 7.75 10.16
CA LEU A 92 5.79 7.89 9.09
C LEU A 92 6.69 9.09 9.35
N PRO A 93 8.02 8.92 9.22
CA PRO A 93 8.93 10.06 9.28
C PRO A 93 8.62 11.06 8.17
N THR A 94 8.88 12.35 8.43
CA THR A 94 8.54 13.44 7.50
C THR A 94 9.20 13.34 6.13
N ASN A 95 10.31 12.61 6.02
CA ASN A 95 11.10 12.50 4.78
C ASN A 95 11.25 11.07 4.27
N VAL A 96 10.33 10.17 4.65
CA VAL A 96 10.46 8.75 4.31
C VAL A 96 10.15 8.45 2.86
N CYS A 97 9.27 9.23 2.23
CA CYS A 97 8.80 8.95 0.89
C CYS A 97 8.05 10.15 0.31
N GLU A 98 8.23 10.41 -0.99
CA GLU A 98 7.49 11.48 -1.67
C GLU A 98 6.03 11.11 -1.94
N ASN A 99 5.74 9.83 -2.14
CA ASN A 99 4.42 9.35 -2.53
C ASN A 99 3.97 8.22 -1.61
N VAL A 100 2.93 8.50 -0.82
CA VAL A 100 2.29 7.53 0.08
C VAL A 100 0.89 7.24 -0.44
N TYR A 101 0.55 5.96 -0.53
CA TYR A 101 -0.76 5.50 -0.98
C TYR A 101 -1.39 4.66 0.13
N VAL A 102 -2.58 5.04 0.55
CA VAL A 102 -3.30 4.37 1.64
C VAL A 102 -4.60 3.80 1.10
N TYR A 103 -4.85 2.54 1.39
CA TYR A 103 -6.04 1.81 0.95
C TYR A 103 -6.90 1.52 2.16
N THR A 104 -8.18 1.87 2.09
CA THR A 104 -9.10 1.67 3.21
C THR A 104 -10.39 0.98 2.74
N THR A 105 -10.98 0.18 3.64
CA THR A 105 -12.26 -0.46 3.39
C THR A 105 -13.10 -0.44 4.65
N LYS A 106 -14.39 -0.17 4.51
CA LYS A 106 -15.34 -0.19 5.63
C LYS A 106 -15.65 -1.63 6.09
N ALA A 107 -15.27 -2.63 5.30
CA ALA A 107 -15.43 -4.04 5.68
C ALA A 107 -14.53 -4.43 6.86
N ASN A 108 -13.51 -3.63 7.19
CA ASN A 108 -12.64 -3.85 8.35
C ASN A 108 -12.52 -2.55 9.14
N GLU A 109 -13.09 -2.54 10.34
CA GLU A 109 -13.09 -1.34 11.21
C GLU A 109 -11.68 -0.92 11.64
N GLY A 110 -10.80 -1.90 11.87
CA GLY A 110 -9.40 -1.63 12.21
C GLY A 110 -8.66 -0.88 11.11
N ILE A 111 -8.86 -1.27 9.85
CA ILE A 111 -8.29 -0.60 8.69
C ILE A 111 -8.88 0.81 8.55
N THR A 112 -10.19 0.95 8.70
CA THR A 112 -10.85 2.26 8.64
C THR A 112 -10.30 3.21 9.71
N LYS A 113 -10.19 2.74 10.94
CA LYS A 113 -9.67 3.53 12.07
C LYS A 113 -8.21 3.91 11.85
N ALA A 114 -7.37 2.95 11.47
CA ALA A 114 -5.94 3.19 11.24
C ALA A 114 -5.73 4.21 10.10
N SER A 115 -6.50 4.13 9.02
CA SER A 115 -6.38 5.08 7.91
C SER A 115 -6.81 6.49 8.29
N ARG A 116 -7.81 6.64 9.16
CA ARG A 116 -8.22 7.96 9.66
C ARG A 116 -7.13 8.60 10.52
N GLU A 117 -6.51 7.83 11.40
CA GLU A 117 -5.42 8.31 12.24
C GLU A 117 -4.19 8.68 11.41
N LEU A 118 -3.88 7.86 10.40
CA LEU A 118 -2.80 8.15 9.47
C LEU A 118 -3.07 9.44 8.67
N TYR A 119 -4.31 9.64 8.22
CA TYR A 119 -4.71 10.87 7.54
C TYR A 119 -4.41 12.10 8.40
N ALA A 120 -4.82 12.06 9.68
CA ALA A 120 -4.58 13.17 10.61
C ALA A 120 -3.08 13.41 10.81
N ASN A 121 -2.29 12.35 10.96
CA ASN A 121 -0.84 12.47 11.14
C ASN A 121 -0.15 13.06 9.91
N LEU A 122 -0.52 12.62 8.72
CA LEU A 122 0.07 13.14 7.47
C LEU A 122 -0.32 14.59 7.22
N LYS A 123 -1.56 14.95 7.54
CA LYS A 123 -2.01 16.34 7.46
C LYS A 123 -1.21 17.24 8.39
N LYS A 124 -0.96 16.79 9.61
CA LYS A 124 -0.14 17.51 10.60
C LYS A 124 1.31 17.69 10.14
N ASN A 125 1.82 16.75 9.35
CA ASN A 125 3.17 16.77 8.81
C ASN A 125 3.28 17.43 7.43
N ASN A 126 2.26 18.20 7.04
CA ASN A 126 2.23 19.01 5.81
C ASN A 126 2.28 18.20 4.50
N PHE A 127 1.76 16.99 4.50
CA PHE A 127 1.56 16.25 3.25
C PHE A 127 0.41 16.85 2.44
N ASP A 128 0.56 16.90 1.14
CA ASP A 128 -0.54 17.19 0.22
C ASP A 128 -1.45 15.95 0.15
N LEU A 129 -2.66 16.09 0.68
CA LEU A 129 -3.58 14.96 0.79
C LEU A 129 -4.62 15.00 -0.32
N SER A 130 -4.86 13.84 -0.93
CA SER A 130 -5.95 13.64 -1.88
C SER A 130 -6.72 12.37 -1.54
N HIS A 131 -7.97 12.31 -1.98
CA HIS A 131 -8.86 11.18 -1.73
C HIS A 131 -9.54 10.78 -3.03
N GLN A 132 -9.53 9.48 -3.33
CA GLN A 132 -10.21 8.93 -4.49
C GLN A 132 -11.11 7.76 -4.06
N ALA A 133 -12.39 7.87 -4.40
CA ALA A 133 -13.33 6.77 -4.28
C ALA A 133 -13.20 5.89 -5.52
N VAL A 134 -13.05 4.60 -5.31
CA VAL A 134 -12.86 3.62 -6.38
C VAL A 134 -14.16 2.90 -6.67
#